data_8ec896cfa75b13d44b7dddbe838e7a4f
#
_entry.id   8ec896cfa75b13d44b7dddbe838e7a4f
#
_cell.length_a   1.000
_cell.length_b   1.000
_cell.length_c   1.000
_cell.angle_alpha   90.00
_cell.angle_beta   90.00
_cell.angle_gamma   90.00
#
_symmetry.space_group_name_H-M   'P 1'
#
loop_
_entity.id
_entity.type
_entity.pdbx_description
1 polymer ?
#
loop_
_entity_poly.entity_id
_entity_poly.type
_entity_poly.pdbx_seq_one_letter_code
_entity_poly.pdbx_strand_id
1 'polypeptide(L)' 'PAYVSDFLATSEGLSLTKAFMRIKEAKLRRRIVDLVEEIAGEGEE' A
#
# COMPACT_ATOMS: atom_id res chain seq x y z
N PRO A 1 -1.12 -9.70 -11.68
CA PRO A 1 -0.74 -10.93 -10.97
C PRO A 1 -1.78 -11.34 -9.94
N ALA A 2 -1.89 -12.65 -9.71
CA ALA A 2 -2.91 -13.18 -8.81
C ALA A 2 -2.78 -12.67 -7.38
N TYR A 3 -1.55 -12.45 -6.92
CA TYR A 3 -1.36 -12.00 -5.54
C TYR A 3 -1.95 -10.60 -5.32
N VAL A 4 -1.95 -9.75 -6.35
CA VAL A 4 -2.55 -8.42 -6.23
C VAL A 4 -4.06 -8.56 -6.10
N SER A 5 -4.68 -9.34 -6.99
CA SER A 5 -6.11 -9.56 -6.95
C SER A 5 -6.54 -10.21 -5.64
N ASP A 6 -5.75 -11.17 -5.18
CA ASP A 6 -6.06 -11.86 -3.94
C ASP A 6 -6.03 -10.91 -2.76
N PHE A 7 -5.02 -10.05 -2.71
CA PHE A 7 -4.92 -9.07 -1.63
C PHE A 7 -6.10 -8.10 -1.65
N LEU A 8 -6.44 -7.58 -2.83
CA LEU A 8 -7.52 -6.62 -2.95
C LEU A 8 -8.87 -7.21 -2.57
N ALA A 9 -8.99 -8.52 -2.61
CA ALA A 9 -10.24 -9.20 -2.25
C ALA A 9 -10.37 -9.40 -0.75
N THR A 10 -9.30 -9.16 0.02
CA THR A 10 -9.37 -9.32 1.47
C THR A 10 -9.94 -8.06 2.10
N SER A 11 -10.47 -8.18 3.33
CA SER A 11 -10.96 -7.02 4.08
C SER A 11 -9.86 -6.01 4.28
N GLU A 12 -8.67 -6.49 4.62
CA GLU A 12 -7.54 -5.62 4.88
C GLU A 12 -7.12 -4.88 3.62
N GLY A 13 -7.05 -5.59 2.49
CA GLY A 13 -6.68 -4.97 1.23
C GLY A 13 -7.68 -3.93 0.80
N LEU A 14 -8.97 -4.23 0.96
CA LEU A 14 -10.01 -3.30 0.60
C LEU A 14 -9.96 -2.04 1.46
N SER A 15 -9.79 -2.22 2.76
CA SER A 15 -9.71 -1.07 3.68
C SER A 15 -8.51 -0.21 3.36
N LEU A 16 -7.37 -0.84 3.10
CA LEU A 16 -6.16 -0.10 2.78
C LEU A 16 -6.33 0.68 1.47
N THR A 17 -6.89 0.03 0.47
CA THR A 17 -7.09 0.66 -0.83
C THR A 17 -8.00 1.87 -0.71
N LYS A 18 -9.12 1.70 0.00
CA LYS A 18 -10.08 2.80 0.16
C LYS A 18 -9.43 3.99 0.86
N ALA A 19 -8.69 3.73 1.93
CA ALA A 19 -8.05 4.79 2.69
C ALA A 19 -6.96 5.46 1.86
N PHE A 20 -6.16 4.66 1.19
CA PHE A 20 -5.05 5.17 0.40
C PHE A 20 -5.53 6.10 -0.71
N MET A 21 -6.63 5.71 -1.35
CA MET A 21 -7.17 6.50 -2.46
C MET A 21 -7.72 7.85 -1.99
N ARG A 22 -7.96 8.01 -0.69
CA ARG A 22 -8.45 9.27 -0.15
C ARG A 22 -7.34 10.25 0.14
N ILE A 23 -6.10 9.80 0.06
CA ILE A 23 -4.94 10.68 0.26
C ILE A 23 -4.65 11.37 -1.05
N LYS A 24 -4.88 12.69 -1.09
CA LYS A 24 -4.79 13.43 -2.34
C LYS A 24 -3.38 13.89 -2.66
N GLU A 25 -2.56 14.07 -1.64
CA GLU A 25 -1.22 14.59 -1.85
C GLU A 25 -0.26 13.47 -2.22
N ALA A 26 0.34 13.58 -3.40
CA ALA A 26 1.20 12.52 -3.93
C ALA A 26 2.42 12.27 -3.03
N LYS A 27 2.94 13.32 -2.40
CA LYS A 27 4.09 13.16 -1.51
C LYS A 27 3.76 12.28 -0.33
N LEU A 28 2.56 12.43 0.23
CA LEU A 28 2.16 11.61 1.37
C LEU A 28 1.97 10.17 0.95
N ARG A 29 1.38 9.95 -0.20
CA ARG A 29 1.22 8.58 -0.70
C ARG A 29 2.58 7.91 -0.89
N ARG A 30 3.55 8.67 -1.41
CA ARG A 30 4.88 8.14 -1.62
C ARG A 30 5.54 7.76 -0.29
N ARG A 31 5.34 8.58 0.74
CA ARG A 31 5.89 8.29 2.05
C ARG A 31 5.31 7.02 2.65
N ILE A 32 4.01 6.80 2.42
CA ILE A 32 3.37 5.60 2.94
C ILE A 32 3.92 4.37 2.26
N VAL A 33 4.10 4.44 0.93
CA VAL A 33 4.67 3.32 0.18
C VAL A 33 6.09 3.04 0.69
N ASP A 34 6.89 4.10 0.88
CA ASP A 34 8.26 3.93 1.35
C ASP A 34 8.29 3.28 2.73
N LEU A 35 7.37 3.69 3.61
CA LEU A 35 7.30 3.12 4.95
C LEU A 35 6.96 1.64 4.90
N VAL A 36 5.96 1.30 4.10
CA VAL A 36 5.55 -0.09 3.96
C VAL A 36 6.70 -0.93 3.41
N GLU A 37 7.40 -0.40 2.41
CA GLU A 37 8.54 -1.12 1.84
C GLU A 37 9.64 -1.32 2.87
N GLU A 38 9.86 -0.31 3.70
CA GLU A 38 10.87 -0.40 4.74
C GLU A 38 10.50 -1.46 5.78
N ILE A 39 9.25 -1.47 6.19
CA ILE A 39 8.77 -2.47 7.15
C ILE A 39 8.92 -3.86 6.57
N ALA A 40 8.66 -4.02 5.29
CA ALA A 40 8.77 -5.30 4.61
C ALA A 40 10.24 -5.69 4.34
N GLY A 41 11.17 -4.75 4.51
CA GLY A 41 12.57 -5.02 4.27
C GLY A 41 13.04 -4.81 2.85
N GLU A 42 12.19 -4.31 1.97
CA GLU A 42 12.54 -4.14 0.57
C GLU A 42 13.27 -2.85 0.28
N GLY A 43 13.05 -1.84 1.12
CA GLY A 43 13.69 -0.55 0.90
C GLY A 43 15.14 -0.52 1.30
N GLU A 44 15.65 -1.60 1.87
CA GLU A 44 17.02 -1.66 2.37
C GLU A 44 18.00 -2.22 1.36
N GLU A 45 17.50 -2.56 0.22
CA GLU A 45 18.32 -3.17 -0.82
C GLU A 45 19.32 -2.16 -1.45
#